data_3bd02fbd96bb2058d278f867891920f6
#
_entry.id   3bd02fbd96bb2058d278f867891920f6
#
_cell.length_a   1.000
_cell.length_b   1.000
_cell.length_c   1.000
_cell.angle_alpha   90.00
_cell.angle_beta   90.00
_cell.angle_gamma   90.00
#
_symmetry.space_group_name_H-M   'P 1'
#
loop_
_entity.id
_entity.type
_entity.pdbx_description
1 polymer ?
#
loop_
_entity_poly.entity_id
_entity_poly.type
_entity_poly.pdbx_seq_one_letter_code
_entity_poly.pdbx_strand_id
1 'polypeptide(L)'
;MKPPPPPLFYLLFLLSATVISAATTLNATKPTTPKTPASSPTPAPTSSPTSPTTKAPPSSSPLDPKQIEALQSLNIPTTRDPCVQPSPRNATICDNSKPLRHLISLHLSNCSSDLFLSFNALKSLSSLRSLSFTNCHVSPIRFPSDLSLSLTSFSCIQSLRRLSGVWLSRFVNLTDLTVSYTPVSASGVYVILGNMHKLKTLTISHANLTGSLPRHLHLNLSHIDLSDNKLKGKITTSLTLLQDLEFLNLSSNGLNGEIPTEFGDLISLKNLSLASNSLSGSIPDSMSAIPGLVHVDLSNNQLNGTVPRFLAELKGLKVLNLENNGLHGVLPFNASFIKRLAVFKVGGNSNLCYNHSVLSSKLKLGVARCDKHGLPVSPPPSKESSADSQSDSSDYNDEGDTSNKKESHHGPSKVVLGFAIGISSIVFLIVFLILLAKWCR
;
A
#
# COMPACT_ATOMS: atom_id res chain seq x y z
N MET A 1 25.18 9.74 -11.09
CA MET A 1 24.14 10.35 -10.26
C MET A 1 23.49 9.24 -9.45
N LYS A 2 23.63 9.27 -8.11
CA LYS A 2 22.97 8.31 -7.21
C LYS A 2 21.46 8.64 -7.14
N PRO A 3 20.56 7.66 -7.16
CA PRO A 3 19.13 7.91 -6.93
C PRO A 3 18.90 8.38 -5.49
N PRO A 4 17.89 9.23 -5.23
CA PRO A 4 17.56 9.68 -3.88
C PRO A 4 17.03 8.51 -3.04
N PRO A 5 17.23 8.51 -1.72
CA PRO A 5 16.71 7.48 -0.83
C PRO A 5 15.17 7.55 -0.78
N PRO A 6 14.48 6.43 -0.61
CA PRO A 6 13.01 6.42 -0.49
C PRO A 6 12.58 7.12 0.81
N PRO A 7 11.43 7.81 0.81
CA PRO A 7 10.96 8.53 1.98
C PRO A 7 10.60 7.56 3.13
N LEU A 8 10.95 7.95 4.33
CA LEU A 8 10.83 7.20 5.60
C LEU A 8 9.42 6.63 5.90
N PHE A 9 8.41 7.08 5.18
CA PHE A 9 7.01 6.64 5.34
C PHE A 9 6.73 5.19 4.91
N TYR A 10 7.55 4.63 4.02
CA TYR A 10 7.36 3.24 3.55
C TYR A 10 7.79 2.18 4.56
N LEU A 11 8.71 2.51 5.48
CA LEU A 11 9.20 1.56 6.49
C LEU A 11 8.16 1.24 7.59
N LEU A 12 7.25 2.19 7.87
CA LEU A 12 6.20 2.00 8.87
C LEU A 12 5.05 1.08 8.39
N PHE A 13 4.81 1.01 7.08
CA PHE A 13 3.78 0.13 6.51
C PHE A 13 4.20 -1.35 6.45
N LEU A 14 5.49 -1.62 6.28
CA LEU A 14 6.01 -3.00 6.27
C LEU A 14 6.07 -3.63 7.67
N LEU A 15 6.16 -2.80 8.73
CA LEU A 15 6.19 -3.27 10.12
C LEU A 15 4.80 -3.61 10.67
N SER A 16 3.71 -3.08 10.11
CA SER A 16 2.35 -3.36 10.58
C SER A 16 1.78 -4.71 10.09
N ALA A 17 2.33 -5.28 9.02
CA ALA A 17 1.87 -6.56 8.48
C ALA A 17 2.48 -7.81 9.17
N THR A 18 3.50 -7.64 10.03
CA THR A 18 4.20 -8.76 10.67
C THR A 18 3.85 -8.99 12.15
N VAL A 19 2.94 -8.20 12.75
CA VAL A 19 2.66 -8.26 14.21
C VAL A 19 1.33 -8.98 14.55
N ILE A 20 0.56 -9.48 13.61
CA ILE A 20 -0.76 -10.10 13.89
C ILE A 20 -0.73 -11.64 13.89
N SER A 21 0.39 -12.27 14.17
CA SER A 21 0.41 -13.75 14.28
C SER A 21 1.08 -14.32 15.53
N ALA A 22 1.00 -13.65 16.67
CA ALA A 22 1.45 -14.26 17.93
C ALA A 22 0.73 -13.64 19.14
N ALA A 23 -0.50 -14.04 19.42
CA ALA A 23 -1.10 -13.88 20.75
C ALA A 23 -2.32 -14.79 20.93
N THR A 24 -2.11 -16.01 21.30
CA THR A 24 -3.05 -16.76 22.18
C THR A 24 -2.26 -17.83 22.91
N THR A 25 -2.03 -17.65 24.17
CA THR A 25 -2.35 -18.50 25.34
C THR A 25 -1.46 -18.14 26.51
N LEU A 26 -2.00 -17.47 27.49
CA LEU A 26 -1.46 -17.41 28.85
C LEU A 26 -2.64 -17.54 29.82
N ASN A 27 -2.73 -18.70 30.44
CA ASN A 27 -3.50 -18.88 31.66
C ASN A 27 -2.59 -18.71 32.86
N ALA A 28 -2.99 -17.81 33.75
CA ALA A 28 -2.31 -17.46 34.98
C ALA A 28 -2.75 -18.40 36.11
N THR A 29 -1.79 -18.86 36.94
CA THR A 29 -2.05 -19.19 38.32
C THR A 29 -0.92 -18.64 39.22
N LYS A 30 -1.32 -18.19 40.38
CA LYS A 30 -0.68 -17.33 41.38
C LYS A 30 0.16 -18.14 42.39
N PRO A 31 1.13 -17.51 43.10
CA PRO A 31 2.16 -18.17 43.89
C PRO A 31 1.85 -18.33 45.37
N THR A 32 2.50 -19.29 46.03
CA THR A 32 2.68 -19.29 47.51
C THR A 32 4.06 -19.81 47.87
N THR A 33 4.74 -19.03 48.69
CA THR A 33 5.99 -19.29 49.41
C THR A 33 5.68 -19.70 50.87
N PRO A 34 6.65 -19.91 51.77
CA PRO A 34 7.76 -20.88 51.84
C PRO A 34 7.80 -21.60 53.22
N LYS A 35 8.67 -22.62 53.42
CA LYS A 35 9.30 -22.91 54.71
C LYS A 35 10.36 -24.05 54.62
N THR A 36 11.57 -23.75 55.01
CA THR A 36 12.68 -24.62 55.44
C THR A 36 12.52 -24.90 56.95
N PRO A 37 13.25 -25.79 57.65
CA PRO A 37 14.57 -26.41 57.39
C PRO A 37 14.80 -27.87 57.93
N ALA A 38 16.01 -28.37 57.69
CA ALA A 38 16.87 -29.16 58.56
C ALA A 38 17.13 -30.65 58.29
N SER A 39 18.38 -30.91 58.11
CA SER A 39 19.38 -31.81 58.69
C SER A 39 19.72 -33.10 57.95
N SER A 40 21.04 -33.19 57.64
CA SER A 40 21.81 -34.31 57.17
C SER A 40 21.94 -35.47 58.21
N PRO A 41 22.39 -36.69 57.90
CA PRO A 41 23.81 -36.93 57.60
C PRO A 41 24.12 -38.02 56.53
N THR A 42 25.35 -37.92 56.02
CA THR A 42 26.12 -38.87 55.20
C THR A 42 26.52 -40.13 55.93
N PRO A 43 26.87 -41.31 55.29
CA PRO A 43 28.02 -41.43 54.39
C PRO A 43 27.93 -42.45 53.22
N ALA A 44 28.90 -42.33 52.31
CA ALA A 44 29.21 -43.15 51.15
C ALA A 44 29.77 -44.53 51.49
N PRO A 45 30.12 -45.49 50.56
CA PRO A 45 30.71 -45.20 49.24
C PRO A 45 30.42 -46.20 48.07
N THR A 46 30.88 -45.78 46.87
CA THR A 46 31.39 -46.59 45.73
C THR A 46 30.45 -47.42 44.87
N SER A 47 30.22 -46.92 43.64
CA SER A 47 30.42 -47.68 42.40
C SER A 47 30.49 -46.72 41.18
N SER A 48 31.37 -47.06 40.25
CA SER A 48 31.85 -46.30 39.08
C SER A 48 30.80 -45.78 38.15
N PRO A 49 31.12 -44.72 37.37
CA PRO A 49 30.14 -43.94 36.55
C PRO A 49 29.78 -44.71 35.30
N THR A 50 28.50 -45.04 35.16
CA THR A 50 27.88 -45.37 33.91
C THR A 50 27.57 -44.03 33.24
N SER A 51 28.14 -43.78 32.07
CA SER A 51 27.92 -42.59 31.25
C SER A 51 26.43 -42.34 31.08
N PRO A 52 25.95 -41.07 31.18
CA PRO A 52 24.59 -40.75 30.85
C PRO A 52 24.41 -40.91 29.33
N THR A 53 23.65 -41.93 28.97
CA THR A 53 23.13 -42.04 27.60
C THR A 53 22.28 -40.81 27.36
N THR A 54 22.82 -39.85 26.60
CA THR A 54 22.08 -38.72 26.07
C THR A 54 20.94 -39.30 25.24
N LYS A 55 19.71 -39.24 25.74
CA LYS A 55 18.52 -39.54 24.95
C LYS A 55 18.57 -38.60 23.76
N ALA A 56 18.86 -39.16 22.59
CA ALA A 56 18.67 -38.46 21.33
C ALA A 56 17.25 -37.85 21.29
N PRO A 57 17.06 -36.63 20.79
CA PRO A 57 15.73 -36.10 20.62
C PRO A 57 14.92 -37.08 19.78
N PRO A 58 13.58 -37.19 19.98
CA PRO A 58 12.76 -38.14 19.25
C PRO A 58 13.00 -37.92 17.76
N SER A 59 13.43 -38.97 17.06
CA SER A 59 13.76 -38.93 15.65
C SER A 59 12.52 -38.51 14.87
N SER A 60 12.49 -37.26 14.41
CA SER A 60 11.50 -36.82 13.45
C SER A 60 11.61 -37.68 12.20
N SER A 61 10.47 -38.06 11.60
CA SER A 61 10.47 -38.81 10.34
C SER A 61 11.34 -38.10 9.29
N PRO A 62 12.07 -38.83 8.43
CA PRO A 62 12.88 -38.18 7.38
C PRO A 62 12.00 -37.46 6.36
N LEU A 63 12.56 -36.47 5.69
CA LEU A 63 11.91 -35.82 4.54
C LEU A 63 11.91 -36.79 3.35
N ASP A 64 10.85 -36.73 2.52
CA ASP A 64 10.72 -37.51 1.28
C ASP A 64 12.01 -37.39 0.43
N PRO A 65 12.68 -38.48 0.07
CA PRO A 65 13.91 -38.45 -0.73
C PRO A 65 13.76 -37.70 -2.06
N LYS A 66 12.61 -37.81 -2.73
CA LYS A 66 12.33 -37.08 -3.96
C LYS A 66 12.31 -35.56 -3.76
N GLN A 67 11.88 -35.12 -2.59
CA GLN A 67 11.89 -33.69 -2.25
C GLN A 67 13.26 -33.21 -1.86
N ILE A 68 14.08 -34.06 -1.23
CA ILE A 68 15.50 -33.76 -0.98
C ILE A 68 16.23 -33.55 -2.30
N GLU A 69 16.07 -34.46 -3.26
CA GLU A 69 16.64 -34.33 -4.61
C GLU A 69 16.16 -33.06 -5.33
N ALA A 70 14.86 -32.76 -5.22
CA ALA A 70 14.29 -31.54 -5.76
C ALA A 70 14.93 -30.28 -5.15
N LEU A 71 15.11 -30.22 -3.83
CA LEU A 71 15.78 -29.10 -3.15
C LEU A 71 17.23 -28.97 -3.61
N GLN A 72 17.96 -30.07 -3.74
CA GLN A 72 19.34 -30.06 -4.26
C GLN A 72 19.41 -29.50 -5.69
N SER A 73 18.49 -29.90 -6.56
CA SER A 73 18.41 -29.39 -7.92
C SER A 73 18.08 -27.91 -8.00
N LEU A 74 17.52 -27.35 -6.93
CA LEU A 74 17.28 -25.92 -6.74
C LEU A 74 18.42 -25.19 -6.01
N ASN A 75 19.59 -25.83 -5.90
CA ASN A 75 20.77 -25.32 -5.18
C ASN A 75 20.48 -24.99 -3.69
N ILE A 76 19.53 -25.70 -3.08
CA ILE A 76 19.22 -25.56 -1.66
C ILE A 76 20.02 -26.59 -0.88
N PRO A 77 20.84 -26.18 0.12
CA PRO A 77 21.62 -27.11 0.90
C PRO A 77 20.75 -28.11 1.68
N THR A 78 21.02 -29.40 1.52
CA THR A 78 20.33 -30.50 2.22
C THR A 78 21.26 -31.35 3.07
N THR A 79 22.48 -30.85 3.34
CA THR A 79 23.45 -31.51 4.22
C THR A 79 22.96 -31.65 5.67
N ARG A 80 22.03 -30.79 6.05
CA ARG A 80 21.26 -30.86 7.30
C ARG A 80 19.79 -30.96 6.95
N ASP A 81 18.99 -31.51 7.89
CA ASP A 81 17.54 -31.63 7.69
C ASP A 81 16.92 -30.21 7.44
N PRO A 82 16.43 -29.93 6.23
CA PRO A 82 15.88 -28.60 5.91
C PRO A 82 14.68 -28.23 6.77
N CYS A 83 13.96 -29.21 7.30
CA CYS A 83 12.77 -28.99 8.12
C CYS A 83 13.11 -28.59 9.57
N VAL A 84 14.32 -28.90 10.04
CA VAL A 84 14.78 -28.58 11.40
C VAL A 84 15.71 -27.37 11.40
N GLN A 85 16.55 -27.27 10.38
CA GLN A 85 17.53 -26.21 10.26
C GLN A 85 17.45 -25.57 8.86
N PRO A 86 16.47 -24.70 8.60
CA PRO A 86 16.39 -24.00 7.33
C PRO A 86 17.64 -23.12 7.13
N SER A 87 18.06 -23.00 5.87
CA SER A 87 19.19 -22.13 5.55
C SER A 87 18.81 -20.65 5.74
N PRO A 88 19.78 -19.74 5.99
CA PRO A 88 19.48 -18.32 6.13
C PRO A 88 18.80 -17.66 4.92
N ARG A 89 18.98 -18.24 3.73
CA ARG A 89 18.39 -17.73 2.47
C ARG A 89 17.11 -18.44 2.06
N ASN A 90 16.84 -19.62 2.65
CA ASN A 90 15.73 -20.46 2.24
C ASN A 90 15.05 -21.02 3.49
N ALA A 91 13.85 -20.54 3.76
CA ALA A 91 13.03 -21.06 4.85
C ALA A 91 12.12 -22.19 4.32
N THR A 92 12.14 -23.30 5.01
CA THR A 92 11.34 -24.48 4.70
C THR A 92 10.48 -24.88 5.89
N ILE A 93 9.26 -25.30 5.64
CA ILE A 93 8.36 -25.85 6.65
C ILE A 93 7.84 -27.18 6.13
N CYS A 94 7.88 -28.20 6.97
CA CYS A 94 7.42 -29.53 6.66
C CYS A 94 6.22 -29.92 7.51
N ASP A 95 5.45 -30.90 7.04
CA ASP A 95 4.41 -31.56 7.82
C ASP A 95 5.00 -32.53 8.84
N ASN A 96 4.13 -33.16 9.64
CA ASN A 96 4.49 -34.18 10.63
C ASN A 96 4.07 -35.58 10.19
N SER A 97 3.93 -35.81 8.89
CA SER A 97 3.49 -37.10 8.35
C SER A 97 4.49 -38.24 8.64
N LYS A 98 3.97 -39.45 8.71
CA LYS A 98 4.76 -40.70 8.88
C LYS A 98 4.39 -41.65 7.74
N PRO A 99 5.31 -42.41 7.21
CA PRO A 99 6.72 -42.56 7.62
C PRO A 99 7.65 -41.44 7.09
N LEU A 100 7.22 -40.64 6.14
CA LEU A 100 8.00 -39.54 5.55
C LEU A 100 7.29 -38.20 5.78
N ARG A 101 8.07 -37.15 6.05
CA ARG A 101 7.57 -35.77 6.03
C ARG A 101 7.58 -35.21 4.62
N HIS A 102 6.70 -34.23 4.38
CA HIS A 102 6.63 -33.50 3.11
C HIS A 102 6.77 -32.00 3.32
N LEU A 103 7.39 -31.35 2.37
CA LEU A 103 7.55 -29.91 2.36
C LEU A 103 6.22 -29.23 2.07
N ILE A 104 5.74 -28.41 3.00
CA ILE A 104 4.47 -27.66 2.85
C ILE A 104 4.68 -26.18 2.59
N SER A 105 5.84 -25.62 2.94
CA SER A 105 6.20 -24.23 2.64
C SER A 105 7.65 -24.13 2.20
N LEU A 106 7.88 -23.33 1.15
CA LEU A 106 9.21 -23.02 0.64
C LEU A 106 9.30 -21.52 0.38
N HIS A 107 10.23 -20.87 1.07
CA HIS A 107 10.60 -19.47 0.84
C HIS A 107 12.01 -19.39 0.28
N LEU A 108 12.15 -18.79 -0.90
CA LEU A 108 13.43 -18.54 -1.55
C LEU A 108 13.74 -17.05 -1.50
N SER A 109 14.90 -16.69 -0.97
CA SER A 109 15.31 -15.28 -0.88
C SER A 109 16.73 -15.07 -1.37
N ASN A 110 16.97 -13.90 -2.00
CA ASN A 110 18.28 -13.51 -2.51
C ASN A 110 18.93 -14.61 -3.34
N CYS A 111 18.19 -15.15 -4.29
CA CYS A 111 18.62 -16.26 -5.13
C CYS A 111 19.87 -15.89 -5.93
N SER A 112 20.79 -16.86 -6.07
CA SER A 112 21.93 -16.71 -6.96
C SER A 112 21.48 -16.66 -8.42
N SER A 113 22.33 -16.11 -9.29
CA SER A 113 22.07 -16.10 -10.75
C SER A 113 21.94 -17.50 -11.35
N ASP A 114 22.49 -18.50 -10.66
CA ASP A 114 22.58 -19.89 -11.13
C ASP A 114 21.34 -20.71 -10.74
N LEU A 115 20.40 -20.12 -9.98
CA LEU A 115 19.16 -20.78 -9.63
C LEU A 115 18.33 -21.02 -10.88
N PHE A 116 18.11 -22.28 -11.21
CA PHE A 116 17.26 -22.71 -12.31
C PHE A 116 16.04 -23.47 -11.81
N LEU A 117 14.85 -22.93 -12.06
CA LEU A 117 13.61 -23.62 -11.75
C LEU A 117 13.41 -24.75 -12.75
N SER A 118 13.51 -26.02 -12.35
CA SER A 118 13.22 -27.14 -13.21
C SER A 118 11.79 -27.66 -13.02
N PHE A 119 11.15 -28.08 -14.10
CA PHE A 119 9.80 -28.67 -14.05
C PHE A 119 9.75 -29.92 -13.18
N ASN A 120 10.78 -30.79 -13.28
CA ASN A 120 10.85 -32.02 -12.52
C ASN A 120 11.01 -31.77 -11.01
N ALA A 121 11.85 -30.81 -10.61
CA ALA A 121 11.98 -30.42 -9.22
C ALA A 121 10.64 -29.94 -8.65
N LEU A 122 9.95 -29.05 -9.39
CA LEU A 122 8.65 -28.53 -8.95
C LEU A 122 7.57 -29.63 -8.92
N LYS A 123 7.65 -30.66 -9.78
CA LYS A 123 6.75 -31.81 -9.76
C LYS A 123 6.90 -32.63 -8.47
N SER A 124 8.11 -32.80 -7.99
CA SER A 124 8.38 -33.50 -6.71
C SER A 124 7.92 -32.70 -5.49
N LEU A 125 7.71 -31.39 -5.62
CA LEU A 125 7.25 -30.49 -4.57
C LEU A 125 5.72 -30.27 -4.59
N SER A 126 4.94 -31.23 -5.08
CA SER A 126 3.47 -31.11 -5.22
C SER A 126 2.71 -30.99 -3.90
N SER A 127 3.34 -31.29 -2.76
CA SER A 127 2.78 -31.10 -1.41
C SER A 127 2.80 -29.65 -0.92
N LEU A 128 3.53 -28.73 -1.60
CA LEU A 128 3.62 -27.34 -1.21
C LEU A 128 2.24 -26.67 -1.16
N ARG A 129 2.00 -25.97 -0.07
CA ARG A 129 0.84 -25.07 0.15
C ARG A 129 1.25 -23.60 0.01
N SER A 130 2.49 -23.28 0.39
CA SER A 130 3.03 -21.94 0.32
C SER A 130 4.35 -21.91 -0.45
N LEU A 131 4.45 -21.01 -1.41
CA LEU A 131 5.66 -20.78 -2.19
C LEU A 131 5.93 -19.29 -2.30
N SER A 132 7.10 -18.85 -1.88
CA SER A 132 7.48 -17.46 -1.84
C SER A 132 8.85 -17.22 -2.47
N PHE A 133 8.95 -16.16 -3.26
CA PHE A 133 10.17 -15.65 -3.86
C PHE A 133 10.40 -14.20 -3.42
N THR A 134 11.56 -13.90 -2.86
CA THR A 134 11.97 -12.54 -2.51
C THR A 134 13.34 -12.24 -3.08
N ASN A 135 13.45 -11.21 -3.92
CA ASN A 135 14.69 -10.84 -4.59
C ASN A 135 15.33 -12.00 -5.38
N CYS A 136 14.51 -12.74 -6.13
CA CYS A 136 14.89 -13.91 -6.92
C CYS A 136 14.60 -13.64 -8.41
N HIS A 137 15.59 -13.15 -9.15
CA HIS A 137 15.46 -12.72 -10.55
C HIS A 137 15.54 -13.87 -11.55
N VAL A 138 14.78 -14.93 -11.31
CA VAL A 138 14.70 -16.10 -12.17
C VAL A 138 13.54 -15.97 -13.17
N SER A 139 13.63 -16.70 -14.29
CA SER A 139 12.52 -16.74 -15.26
C SER A 139 11.42 -17.67 -14.75
N PRO A 140 10.15 -17.25 -14.78
CA PRO A 140 9.06 -18.15 -14.46
C PRO A 140 8.95 -19.25 -15.49
N ILE A 141 8.71 -20.49 -15.02
CA ILE A 141 8.42 -21.64 -15.85
C ILE A 141 6.95 -22.05 -15.67
N ARG A 142 6.45 -22.90 -16.52
CA ARG A 142 5.14 -23.50 -16.31
C ARG A 142 5.21 -24.45 -15.11
N PHE A 143 4.40 -24.19 -14.09
CA PHE A 143 4.29 -25.08 -12.94
C PHE A 143 3.51 -26.35 -13.31
N PRO A 144 3.88 -27.51 -12.73
CA PRO A 144 3.07 -28.72 -12.79
C PRO A 144 1.65 -28.46 -12.29
N SER A 145 0.66 -29.16 -12.86
CA SER A 145 -0.75 -29.02 -12.48
C SER A 145 -0.97 -29.28 -10.99
N ASP A 146 -0.36 -30.36 -10.47
CA ASP A 146 -0.53 -30.78 -9.09
C ASP A 146 -0.02 -29.69 -8.11
N LEU A 147 1.14 -29.10 -8.39
CA LEU A 147 1.66 -27.98 -7.62
C LEU A 147 0.78 -26.74 -7.74
N SER A 148 0.32 -26.41 -8.97
CA SER A 148 -0.54 -25.23 -9.17
C SER A 148 -1.87 -25.35 -8.45
N LEU A 149 -2.38 -26.57 -8.27
CA LEU A 149 -3.64 -26.84 -7.56
C LEU A 149 -3.44 -26.99 -6.04
N SER A 150 -2.24 -27.37 -5.57
CA SER A 150 -1.96 -27.53 -4.14
C SER A 150 -1.68 -26.21 -3.45
N LEU A 151 -1.17 -25.19 -4.17
CA LEU A 151 -0.81 -23.90 -3.60
C LEU A 151 -2.03 -23.15 -3.11
N THR A 152 -1.97 -22.70 -1.86
CA THR A 152 -2.93 -21.80 -1.20
C THR A 152 -2.36 -20.42 -0.98
N SER A 153 -1.02 -20.29 -0.91
CA SER A 153 -0.33 -19.00 -0.78
C SER A 153 0.81 -18.90 -1.80
N PHE A 154 0.82 -17.81 -2.56
CA PHE A 154 1.90 -17.48 -3.49
C PHE A 154 2.36 -16.06 -3.28
N SER A 155 3.66 -15.88 -3.08
CA SER A 155 4.28 -14.57 -2.91
C SER A 155 5.47 -14.38 -3.85
N CYS A 156 5.51 -13.23 -4.51
CA CYS A 156 6.56 -12.85 -5.45
C CYS A 156 6.92 -11.38 -5.24
N ILE A 157 8.01 -11.12 -4.51
CA ILE A 157 8.45 -9.78 -4.19
C ILE A 157 9.78 -9.52 -4.88
N GLN A 158 9.82 -8.52 -5.77
CA GLN A 158 11.03 -8.16 -6.50
C GLN A 158 11.69 -9.37 -7.19
N SER A 159 10.86 -10.26 -7.74
CA SER A 159 11.26 -11.59 -8.19
C SER A 159 10.61 -11.94 -9.53
N LEU A 160 11.00 -13.04 -10.14
CA LEU A 160 10.43 -13.64 -11.36
C LEU A 160 10.34 -12.66 -12.55
N ARG A 161 11.32 -12.69 -13.43
CA ARG A 161 11.35 -11.87 -14.64
C ARG A 161 10.21 -12.26 -15.60
N ARG A 162 9.53 -11.26 -16.21
CA ARG A 162 8.47 -11.47 -17.24
C ARG A 162 7.25 -12.26 -16.74
N LEU A 163 6.79 -11.94 -15.52
CA LEU A 163 5.55 -12.52 -15.01
C LEU A 163 4.35 -12.05 -15.86
N SER A 164 3.41 -12.94 -16.12
CA SER A 164 2.17 -12.59 -16.83
C SER A 164 0.93 -12.94 -16.01
N GLY A 165 -0.16 -12.17 -16.19
CA GLY A 165 -1.41 -12.45 -15.50
C GLY A 165 -2.01 -13.81 -15.87
N VAL A 166 -1.85 -14.27 -17.11
CA VAL A 166 -2.28 -15.62 -17.54
C VAL A 166 -1.49 -16.72 -16.80
N TRP A 167 -0.23 -16.47 -16.48
CA TRP A 167 0.56 -17.40 -15.68
C TRP A 167 0.03 -17.46 -14.23
N LEU A 168 -0.28 -16.31 -13.64
CA LEU A 168 -0.86 -16.23 -12.29
C LEU A 168 -2.24 -16.87 -12.21
N SER A 169 -3.10 -16.71 -13.23
CA SER A 169 -4.48 -17.23 -13.23
C SER A 169 -4.60 -18.75 -13.14
N ARG A 170 -3.48 -19.48 -13.24
CA ARG A 170 -3.44 -20.94 -13.10
C ARG A 170 -3.53 -21.41 -11.65
N PHE A 171 -3.29 -20.53 -10.67
CA PHE A 171 -3.33 -20.87 -9.25
C PHE A 171 -4.75 -20.70 -8.69
N VAL A 172 -5.64 -21.57 -9.08
CA VAL A 172 -7.10 -21.44 -8.80
C VAL A 172 -7.48 -21.62 -7.32
N ASN A 173 -6.62 -22.24 -6.52
CA ASN A 173 -6.88 -22.54 -5.10
C ASN A 173 -6.22 -21.56 -4.13
N LEU A 174 -5.62 -20.46 -4.62
CA LEU A 174 -5.01 -19.47 -3.74
C LEU A 174 -6.03 -18.82 -2.82
N THR A 175 -5.65 -18.71 -1.56
CA THR A 175 -6.26 -17.84 -0.55
C THR A 175 -5.49 -16.52 -0.44
N ASP A 176 -4.17 -16.56 -0.72
CA ASP A 176 -3.27 -15.42 -0.57
C ASP A 176 -2.38 -15.27 -1.80
N LEU A 177 -2.50 -14.14 -2.47
CA LEU A 177 -1.67 -13.75 -3.60
C LEU A 177 -0.95 -12.44 -3.31
N THR A 178 0.39 -12.47 -3.30
CA THR A 178 1.22 -11.28 -3.18
C THR A 178 2.18 -11.18 -4.36
N VAL A 179 2.09 -10.09 -5.13
CA VAL A 179 3.03 -9.73 -6.18
C VAL A 179 3.41 -8.27 -5.98
N SER A 180 4.66 -7.99 -5.59
CA SER A 180 5.11 -6.63 -5.34
C SER A 180 6.45 -6.35 -6.01
N TYR A 181 6.62 -5.13 -6.53
CA TYR A 181 7.83 -4.71 -7.24
C TYR A 181 8.23 -5.68 -8.37
N THR A 182 7.25 -6.34 -8.98
CA THR A 182 7.43 -7.31 -10.05
C THR A 182 6.48 -6.95 -11.19
N PRO A 183 6.99 -6.48 -12.33
CA PRO A 183 6.12 -6.12 -13.45
C PRO A 183 5.34 -7.32 -13.98
N VAL A 184 4.03 -7.17 -14.06
CA VAL A 184 3.13 -8.17 -14.65
C VAL A 184 2.72 -7.71 -16.04
N SER A 185 3.10 -8.46 -17.07
CA SER A 185 2.82 -8.11 -18.46
C SER A 185 1.42 -8.51 -18.90
N ALA A 186 0.86 -7.68 -19.79
CA ALA A 186 -0.26 -7.98 -20.69
C ALA A 186 -1.55 -8.55 -20.06
N SER A 187 -1.91 -8.12 -18.83
CA SER A 187 -3.14 -8.64 -18.22
C SER A 187 -3.74 -7.65 -17.24
N GLY A 188 -5.00 -7.32 -17.41
CA GLY A 188 -5.77 -6.62 -16.39
C GLY A 188 -6.04 -7.52 -15.17
N VAL A 189 -6.44 -6.89 -14.07
CA VAL A 189 -6.82 -7.57 -12.81
C VAL A 189 -7.84 -8.71 -13.06
N TYR A 190 -8.77 -8.50 -13.99
CA TYR A 190 -9.78 -9.50 -14.36
C TYR A 190 -9.17 -10.84 -14.83
N VAL A 191 -8.11 -10.80 -15.65
CA VAL A 191 -7.48 -12.04 -16.18
C VAL A 191 -6.81 -12.82 -15.04
N ILE A 192 -6.24 -12.12 -14.06
CA ILE A 192 -5.57 -12.75 -12.93
C ILE A 192 -6.59 -13.43 -12.01
N LEU A 193 -7.67 -12.72 -11.68
CA LEU A 193 -8.63 -13.14 -10.66
C LEU A 193 -9.73 -14.09 -11.18
N GLY A 194 -9.92 -14.20 -12.48
CA GLY A 194 -11.09 -14.86 -13.08
C GLY A 194 -11.42 -16.26 -12.53
N ASN A 195 -10.44 -17.00 -12.05
CA ASN A 195 -10.61 -18.36 -11.52
C ASN A 195 -10.21 -18.50 -10.03
N MET A 196 -9.87 -17.42 -9.34
CA MET A 196 -9.37 -17.47 -7.95
C MET A 196 -10.50 -17.26 -6.93
N HIS A 197 -11.49 -18.16 -6.92
CA HIS A 197 -12.70 -18.01 -6.10
C HIS A 197 -12.47 -18.11 -4.58
N LYS A 198 -11.32 -18.63 -4.13
CA LYS A 198 -10.98 -18.80 -2.71
C LYS A 198 -10.14 -17.66 -2.15
N LEU A 199 -9.81 -16.66 -3.00
CA LEU A 199 -8.88 -15.60 -2.62
C LEU A 199 -9.47 -14.72 -1.53
N LYS A 200 -8.69 -14.51 -0.47
CA LYS A 200 -8.98 -13.63 0.67
C LYS A 200 -8.07 -12.41 0.67
N THR A 201 -6.79 -12.63 0.39
CA THR A 201 -5.78 -11.58 0.35
C THR A 201 -5.24 -11.42 -1.06
N LEU A 202 -5.40 -10.22 -1.61
CA LEU A 202 -4.88 -9.82 -2.91
C LEU A 202 -3.95 -8.62 -2.73
N THR A 203 -2.67 -8.81 -2.96
CA THR A 203 -1.68 -7.74 -3.05
C THR A 203 -1.00 -7.81 -4.41
N ILE A 204 -1.23 -6.84 -5.28
CA ILE A 204 -0.48 -6.67 -6.53
C ILE A 204 -0.09 -5.20 -6.62
N SER A 205 1.06 -4.84 -6.06
CA SER A 205 1.54 -3.45 -5.97
C SER A 205 2.85 -3.25 -6.73
N HIS A 206 3.08 -2.02 -7.25
CA HIS A 206 4.27 -1.71 -8.05
C HIS A 206 4.50 -2.71 -9.21
N ALA A 207 3.41 -3.17 -9.85
CA ALA A 207 3.43 -4.28 -10.80
C ALA A 207 3.12 -3.86 -12.25
N ASN A 208 3.01 -2.55 -12.51
CA ASN A 208 2.63 -2.02 -13.82
C ASN A 208 1.27 -2.55 -14.34
N LEU A 209 0.36 -2.99 -13.48
CA LEU A 209 -0.97 -3.42 -13.90
C LEU A 209 -1.70 -2.31 -14.65
N THR A 210 -2.35 -2.68 -15.74
CA THR A 210 -3.15 -1.78 -16.59
C THR A 210 -4.61 -2.23 -16.68
N GLY A 211 -5.44 -1.44 -17.32
CA GLY A 211 -6.87 -1.73 -17.48
C GLY A 211 -7.71 -1.14 -16.35
N SER A 212 -8.89 -1.68 -16.13
CA SER A 212 -9.84 -1.25 -15.12
C SER A 212 -10.02 -2.29 -14.02
N LEU A 213 -10.64 -1.87 -12.91
CA LEU A 213 -11.09 -2.79 -11.88
C LEU A 213 -12.13 -3.78 -12.47
N PRO A 214 -12.14 -5.03 -12.03
CA PRO A 214 -13.11 -6.02 -12.50
C PRO A 214 -14.55 -5.60 -12.19
N ARG A 215 -15.48 -5.91 -13.11
CA ARG A 215 -16.91 -5.71 -12.89
C ARG A 215 -17.52 -6.73 -11.94
N HIS A 216 -16.85 -7.85 -11.74
CA HIS A 216 -17.24 -8.92 -10.81
C HIS A 216 -16.02 -9.33 -10.01
N LEU A 217 -16.14 -9.24 -8.70
CA LEU A 217 -15.17 -9.69 -7.72
C LEU A 217 -15.77 -10.83 -6.89
N HIS A 218 -14.93 -11.75 -6.44
CA HIS A 218 -15.38 -12.83 -5.56
C HIS A 218 -15.53 -12.32 -4.13
N LEU A 219 -16.61 -12.66 -3.47
CA LEU A 219 -17.04 -12.08 -2.19
C LEU A 219 -16.16 -12.40 -0.97
N ASN A 220 -15.19 -13.31 -1.13
CA ASN A 220 -14.33 -13.75 -0.02
C ASN A 220 -13.13 -12.80 0.25
N LEU A 221 -12.98 -11.73 -0.53
CA LEU A 221 -11.85 -10.81 -0.39
C LEU A 221 -12.02 -9.95 0.87
N SER A 222 -11.05 -10.07 1.78
CA SER A 222 -10.94 -9.24 3.00
C SER A 222 -9.82 -8.20 2.92
N HIS A 223 -8.84 -8.41 2.03
CA HIS A 223 -7.70 -7.52 1.85
C HIS A 223 -7.40 -7.32 0.37
N ILE A 224 -7.39 -6.07 -0.08
CA ILE A 224 -7.05 -5.68 -1.46
C ILE A 224 -6.02 -4.56 -1.42
N ASP A 225 -4.84 -4.82 -1.94
CA ASP A 225 -3.81 -3.83 -2.26
C ASP A 225 -3.44 -3.90 -3.74
N LEU A 226 -3.87 -2.89 -4.49
CA LEU A 226 -3.55 -2.70 -5.90
C LEU A 226 -2.82 -1.37 -6.12
N SER A 227 -2.14 -0.87 -5.10
CA SER A 227 -1.43 0.41 -5.14
C SER A 227 -0.28 0.44 -6.15
N ASP A 228 0.10 1.65 -6.54
CA ASP A 228 1.25 1.91 -7.41
C ASP A 228 1.22 1.11 -8.71
N ASN A 229 0.07 1.21 -9.41
CA ASN A 229 -0.15 0.58 -10.69
C ASN A 229 -0.62 1.61 -11.74
N LYS A 230 -1.09 1.15 -12.89
CA LYS A 230 -1.59 1.99 -14.00
C LYS A 230 -3.07 1.71 -14.29
N LEU A 231 -3.83 1.36 -13.25
CA LEU A 231 -5.26 1.10 -13.35
C LEU A 231 -6.00 2.39 -13.69
N LYS A 232 -7.04 2.29 -14.53
CA LYS A 232 -7.83 3.43 -15.01
C LYS A 232 -9.33 3.13 -14.90
N GLY A 233 -10.14 4.17 -15.18
CA GLY A 233 -11.59 4.07 -15.13
C GLY A 233 -12.15 4.25 -13.73
N LYS A 234 -13.43 3.97 -13.56
CA LYS A 234 -14.16 4.19 -12.32
C LYS A 234 -13.93 3.07 -11.30
N ILE A 235 -14.11 3.39 -10.03
CA ILE A 235 -14.30 2.38 -8.98
C ILE A 235 -15.63 1.69 -9.24
N THR A 236 -15.60 0.36 -9.37
CA THR A 236 -16.80 -0.42 -9.74
C THR A 236 -17.66 -0.73 -8.51
N THR A 237 -18.97 -0.71 -8.67
CA THR A 237 -19.94 -1.08 -7.61
C THR A 237 -19.79 -2.52 -7.15
N SER A 238 -19.18 -3.41 -7.96
CA SER A 238 -18.88 -4.78 -7.50
C SER A 238 -17.90 -4.84 -6.32
N LEU A 239 -17.08 -3.79 -6.16
CA LEU A 239 -16.16 -3.69 -5.03
C LEU A 239 -16.93 -3.44 -3.72
N THR A 240 -18.02 -2.68 -3.76
CA THR A 240 -18.83 -2.38 -2.56
C THR A 240 -19.65 -3.56 -2.06
N LEU A 241 -19.74 -4.65 -2.84
CA LEU A 241 -20.38 -5.90 -2.41
C LEU A 241 -19.49 -6.74 -1.47
N LEU A 242 -18.24 -6.36 -1.26
CA LEU A 242 -17.27 -7.09 -0.43
C LEU A 242 -17.44 -6.74 1.05
N GLN A 243 -18.49 -7.24 1.69
CA GLN A 243 -18.86 -6.90 3.08
C GLN A 243 -17.78 -7.29 4.10
N ASP A 244 -16.95 -8.30 3.81
CA ASP A 244 -15.84 -8.75 4.65
C ASP A 244 -14.53 -7.97 4.39
N LEU A 245 -14.55 -6.96 3.51
CA LEU A 245 -13.36 -6.20 3.16
C LEU A 245 -12.93 -5.30 4.33
N GLU A 246 -11.76 -5.59 4.88
CA GLU A 246 -11.17 -4.82 5.98
C GLU A 246 -10.13 -3.80 5.53
N PHE A 247 -9.44 -4.10 4.43
CA PHE A 247 -8.36 -3.28 3.90
C PHE A 247 -8.51 -3.07 2.40
N LEU A 248 -8.54 -1.81 1.98
CA LEU A 248 -8.60 -1.41 0.57
C LEU A 248 -7.56 -0.33 0.29
N ASN A 249 -6.57 -0.66 -0.53
CA ASN A 249 -5.58 0.28 -1.03
C ASN A 249 -5.57 0.27 -2.56
N LEU A 250 -6.04 1.37 -3.15
CA LEU A 250 -6.03 1.64 -4.59
C LEU A 250 -5.18 2.88 -4.92
N SER A 251 -4.33 3.33 -4.00
CA SER A 251 -3.54 4.55 -4.16
C SER A 251 -2.57 4.49 -5.33
N SER A 252 -2.15 5.65 -5.80
CA SER A 252 -1.16 5.79 -6.89
C SER A 252 -1.56 5.00 -8.14
N ASN A 253 -2.73 5.34 -8.69
CA ASN A 253 -3.26 4.80 -9.93
C ASN A 253 -3.82 5.94 -10.81
N GLY A 254 -4.49 5.59 -11.91
CA GLY A 254 -5.20 6.54 -12.78
C GLY A 254 -6.72 6.40 -12.69
N LEU A 255 -7.25 6.01 -11.54
CA LEU A 255 -8.70 5.87 -11.32
C LEU A 255 -9.37 7.25 -11.34
N ASN A 256 -10.56 7.32 -11.91
CA ASN A 256 -11.32 8.55 -12.09
C ASN A 256 -12.82 8.36 -11.77
N GLY A 257 -13.58 9.45 -11.91
CA GLY A 257 -15.00 9.47 -11.54
C GLY A 257 -15.19 9.63 -10.04
N GLU A 258 -16.38 9.37 -9.57
CA GLU A 258 -16.78 9.57 -8.18
C GLU A 258 -16.52 8.34 -7.32
N ILE A 259 -16.39 8.55 -6.01
CA ILE A 259 -16.46 7.46 -5.03
C ILE A 259 -17.92 7.00 -4.99
N PRO A 260 -18.21 5.71 -5.27
CA PRO A 260 -19.59 5.23 -5.27
C PRO A 260 -20.31 5.46 -3.94
N THR A 261 -21.58 5.84 -4.00
CA THR A 261 -22.43 6.03 -2.80
C THR A 261 -22.60 4.74 -2.01
N GLU A 262 -22.48 3.59 -2.67
CA GLU A 262 -22.53 2.25 -2.07
C GLU A 262 -21.28 1.91 -1.23
N PHE A 263 -20.30 2.82 -1.09
CA PHE A 263 -19.17 2.60 -0.18
C PHE A 263 -19.59 2.35 1.26
N GLY A 264 -20.75 2.88 1.67
CA GLY A 264 -21.34 2.60 2.97
C GLY A 264 -21.62 1.12 3.26
N ASP A 265 -21.72 0.28 2.22
CA ASP A 265 -21.97 -1.16 2.34
C ASP A 265 -20.71 -1.95 2.78
N LEU A 266 -19.53 -1.33 2.76
CA LEU A 266 -18.27 -1.92 3.20
C LEU A 266 -18.13 -1.89 4.73
N ILE A 267 -19.07 -2.49 5.42
CA ILE A 267 -19.26 -2.38 6.89
C ILE A 267 -18.08 -2.85 7.72
N SER A 268 -17.24 -3.75 7.18
CA SER A 268 -16.04 -4.28 7.84
C SER A 268 -14.80 -3.44 7.60
N LEU A 269 -14.87 -2.39 6.77
CA LEU A 269 -13.68 -1.66 6.31
C LEU A 269 -13.03 -0.88 7.46
N LYS A 270 -11.73 -1.08 7.62
CA LYS A 270 -10.88 -0.42 8.64
C LYS A 270 -9.89 0.56 8.01
N ASN A 271 -9.32 0.17 6.86
CA ASN A 271 -8.30 0.94 6.18
C ASN A 271 -8.71 1.21 4.73
N LEU A 272 -8.80 2.48 4.39
CA LEU A 272 -9.12 2.96 3.05
C LEU A 272 -8.03 3.91 2.56
N SER A 273 -7.38 3.59 1.45
CA SER A 273 -6.53 4.51 0.72
C SER A 273 -6.93 4.57 -0.75
N LEU A 274 -7.36 5.74 -1.19
CA LEU A 274 -7.63 6.07 -2.59
C LEU A 274 -6.71 7.22 -3.06
N ALA A 275 -5.65 7.50 -2.32
CA ALA A 275 -4.75 8.62 -2.54
C ALA A 275 -4.09 8.59 -3.93
N SER A 276 -3.72 9.76 -4.45
CA SER A 276 -2.98 9.88 -5.71
C SER A 276 -3.67 9.20 -6.90
N ASN A 277 -4.91 9.62 -7.14
CA ASN A 277 -5.74 9.22 -8.28
C ASN A 277 -6.33 10.49 -8.95
N SER A 278 -7.32 10.32 -9.82
CA SER A 278 -8.07 11.41 -10.45
C SER A 278 -9.56 11.36 -10.06
N LEU A 279 -9.84 10.96 -8.83
CA LEU A 279 -11.22 10.86 -8.32
C LEU A 279 -11.81 12.24 -8.11
N SER A 280 -13.09 12.40 -8.46
CA SER A 280 -13.85 13.66 -8.40
C SER A 280 -15.14 13.47 -7.60
N GLY A 281 -15.97 14.52 -7.54
CA GLY A 281 -17.21 14.50 -6.78
C GLY A 281 -16.98 14.64 -5.27
N SER A 282 -18.02 14.46 -4.48
CA SER A 282 -17.98 14.61 -3.03
C SER A 282 -17.57 13.30 -2.33
N ILE A 283 -17.12 13.42 -1.08
CA ILE A 283 -16.97 12.28 -0.18
C ILE A 283 -18.39 11.82 0.21
N PRO A 284 -18.78 10.57 -0.07
CA PRO A 284 -20.15 10.11 0.18
C PRO A 284 -20.52 10.07 1.66
N ASP A 285 -21.67 10.66 2.02
CA ASP A 285 -22.18 10.62 3.40
C ASP A 285 -22.54 9.19 3.86
N SER A 286 -22.82 8.28 2.92
CA SER A 286 -23.04 6.86 3.21
C SER A 286 -21.88 6.18 3.92
N MET A 287 -20.65 6.68 3.78
CA MET A 287 -19.49 6.17 4.51
C MET A 287 -19.64 6.31 6.03
N SER A 288 -20.59 7.11 6.52
CA SER A 288 -20.98 7.15 7.94
C SER A 288 -21.47 5.78 8.47
N ALA A 289 -21.94 4.90 7.59
CA ALA A 289 -22.35 3.54 7.94
C ALA A 289 -21.18 2.58 8.19
N ILE A 290 -19.92 3.02 8.07
CA ILE A 290 -18.73 2.19 8.29
C ILE A 290 -18.10 2.54 9.66
N PRO A 291 -18.53 1.94 10.77
CA PRO A 291 -18.10 2.36 12.11
C PRO A 291 -16.66 1.98 12.42
N GLY A 292 -16.11 1.01 11.69
CA GLY A 292 -14.79 0.43 11.90
C GLY A 292 -13.63 1.21 11.30
N LEU A 293 -13.87 2.32 10.59
CA LEU A 293 -12.80 3.08 9.91
C LEU A 293 -11.76 3.61 10.90
N VAL A 294 -10.50 3.25 10.65
CA VAL A 294 -9.32 3.67 11.41
C VAL A 294 -8.42 4.58 10.57
N HIS A 295 -8.28 4.27 9.29
CA HIS A 295 -7.42 4.98 8.36
C HIS A 295 -8.20 5.35 7.11
N VAL A 296 -8.21 6.66 6.78
CA VAL A 296 -8.82 7.20 5.56
C VAL A 296 -7.82 8.14 4.91
N ASP A 297 -7.32 7.77 3.74
CA ASP A 297 -6.45 8.61 2.90
C ASP A 297 -7.09 8.80 1.51
N LEU A 298 -7.55 10.02 1.26
CA LEU A 298 -8.16 10.45 0.00
C LEU A 298 -7.33 11.55 -0.67
N SER A 299 -6.10 11.77 -0.22
CA SER A 299 -5.24 12.88 -0.67
C SER A 299 -4.89 12.79 -2.16
N ASN A 300 -4.48 13.93 -2.71
CA ASN A 300 -4.01 14.03 -4.09
C ASN A 300 -5.04 13.48 -5.10
N ASN A 301 -6.26 14.03 -5.08
CA ASN A 301 -7.35 13.74 -5.98
C ASN A 301 -8.01 15.04 -6.47
N GLN A 302 -9.14 14.95 -7.13
CA GLN A 302 -9.95 16.07 -7.60
C GLN A 302 -11.30 16.12 -6.85
N LEU A 303 -11.35 15.58 -5.62
CA LEU A 303 -12.56 15.58 -4.80
C LEU A 303 -12.97 17.02 -4.49
N ASN A 304 -14.27 17.28 -4.59
CA ASN A 304 -14.88 18.59 -4.32
C ASN A 304 -16.01 18.46 -3.29
N GLY A 305 -16.77 19.50 -3.11
CA GLY A 305 -17.81 19.50 -2.07
C GLY A 305 -17.24 19.87 -0.69
N THR A 306 -18.07 19.73 0.32
CA THR A 306 -17.70 20.04 1.71
C THR A 306 -17.13 18.83 2.42
N VAL A 307 -16.34 19.06 3.46
CA VAL A 307 -15.86 17.97 4.32
C VAL A 307 -17.02 17.45 5.18
N PRO A 308 -17.38 16.15 5.09
CA PRO A 308 -18.53 15.61 5.81
C PRO A 308 -18.35 15.60 7.33
N ARG A 309 -19.41 15.94 8.06
CA ARG A 309 -19.39 16.00 9.53
C ARG A 309 -19.25 14.62 10.17
N PHE A 310 -19.80 13.57 9.55
CA PHE A 310 -19.77 12.20 10.09
C PHE A 310 -18.33 11.71 10.39
N LEU A 311 -17.31 12.22 9.69
CA LEU A 311 -15.91 11.88 9.94
C LEU A 311 -15.50 12.15 11.39
N ALA A 312 -16.08 13.18 12.03
CA ALA A 312 -15.83 13.48 13.44
C ALA A 312 -16.49 12.46 14.39
N GLU A 313 -17.52 11.77 13.94
CA GLU A 313 -18.31 10.79 14.69
C GLU A 313 -17.68 9.41 14.70
N LEU A 314 -16.76 9.14 13.77
CA LEU A 314 -16.02 7.87 13.68
C LEU A 314 -15.04 7.74 14.85
N LYS A 315 -15.47 7.04 15.92
CA LYS A 315 -14.71 6.90 17.18
C LYS A 315 -13.33 6.23 16.99
N GLY A 316 -13.25 5.30 16.05
CA GLY A 316 -12.04 4.53 15.73
C GLY A 316 -11.02 5.27 14.87
N LEU A 317 -11.40 6.37 14.21
CA LEU A 317 -10.55 7.05 13.24
C LEU A 317 -9.27 7.59 13.89
N LYS A 318 -8.11 7.25 13.30
CA LYS A 318 -6.77 7.65 13.73
C LYS A 318 -6.02 8.44 12.66
N VAL A 319 -6.25 8.13 11.40
CA VAL A 319 -5.60 8.79 10.27
C VAL A 319 -6.67 9.33 9.34
N LEU A 320 -6.63 10.64 9.08
CA LEU A 320 -7.46 11.33 8.10
C LEU A 320 -6.59 12.24 7.26
N ASN A 321 -6.42 11.89 6.01
CA ASN A 321 -5.67 12.67 5.03
C ASN A 321 -6.56 13.05 3.85
N LEU A 322 -6.85 14.35 3.71
CA LEU A 322 -7.67 14.95 2.66
C LEU A 322 -6.88 15.99 1.85
N GLU A 323 -5.53 16.02 2.00
CA GLU A 323 -4.68 17.02 1.34
C GLU A 323 -4.82 17.02 -0.18
N ASN A 324 -4.58 18.17 -0.78
CA ASN A 324 -4.49 18.32 -2.24
C ASN A 324 -5.72 17.80 -2.99
N ASN A 325 -6.87 18.43 -2.70
CA ASN A 325 -8.15 18.22 -3.35
C ASN A 325 -8.82 19.56 -3.67
N GLY A 326 -10.04 19.54 -4.21
CA GLY A 326 -10.88 20.70 -4.44
C GLY A 326 -11.94 20.93 -3.35
N LEU A 327 -11.73 20.45 -2.14
CA LEU A 327 -12.69 20.59 -1.03
C LEU A 327 -12.86 22.06 -0.65
N HIS A 328 -14.09 22.45 -0.25
CA HIS A 328 -14.44 23.83 0.05
C HIS A 328 -15.30 23.97 1.32
N GLY A 329 -15.55 25.23 1.70
CA GLY A 329 -16.39 25.58 2.83
C GLY A 329 -15.65 25.57 4.16
N VAL A 330 -16.40 25.47 5.25
CA VAL A 330 -15.87 25.53 6.61
C VAL A 330 -15.56 24.12 7.11
N LEU A 331 -14.34 23.92 7.61
CA LEU A 331 -13.93 22.64 8.23
C LEU A 331 -14.83 22.36 9.45
N PRO A 332 -15.56 21.22 9.47
CA PRO A 332 -16.57 20.96 10.49
C PRO A 332 -16.03 20.36 11.80
N PHE A 333 -14.73 20.41 12.01
CA PHE A 333 -14.05 19.72 13.12
C PHE A 333 -13.70 20.66 14.25
N ASN A 334 -13.70 20.15 15.48
CA ASN A 334 -13.22 20.84 16.66
C ASN A 334 -11.81 20.37 17.06
N ALA A 335 -11.19 21.10 18.00
CA ALA A 335 -9.84 20.80 18.44
C ALA A 335 -9.70 19.43 19.13
N SER A 336 -10.74 18.95 19.80
CA SER A 336 -10.73 17.64 20.47
C SER A 336 -10.67 16.51 19.46
N PHE A 337 -11.43 16.60 18.36
CA PHE A 337 -11.38 15.62 17.28
C PHE A 337 -9.99 15.59 16.66
N ILE A 338 -9.45 16.75 16.27
CA ILE A 338 -8.13 16.82 15.61
C ILE A 338 -7.02 16.24 16.50
N LYS A 339 -7.05 16.53 17.81
CA LYS A 339 -6.07 16.00 18.77
C LYS A 339 -6.16 14.49 18.98
N ARG A 340 -7.33 13.88 18.72
CA ARG A 340 -7.54 12.42 18.80
C ARG A 340 -6.87 11.67 17.67
N LEU A 341 -6.68 12.32 16.53
CA LEU A 341 -6.06 11.73 15.36
C LEU A 341 -4.53 11.66 15.52
N ALA A 342 -3.94 10.56 15.10
CA ALA A 342 -2.50 10.42 14.98
C ALA A 342 -1.97 11.22 13.78
N VAL A 343 -2.76 11.25 12.69
CA VAL A 343 -2.46 12.04 11.48
C VAL A 343 -3.73 12.76 11.04
N PHE A 344 -3.64 14.07 10.89
CA PHE A 344 -4.69 14.91 10.32
C PHE A 344 -4.08 15.88 9.31
N LYS A 345 -4.51 15.78 8.06
CA LYS A 345 -4.01 16.59 6.97
C LYS A 345 -5.15 17.03 6.05
N VAL A 346 -5.20 18.33 5.78
CA VAL A 346 -6.24 18.97 4.92
C VAL A 346 -5.69 20.08 4.03
N GLY A 347 -4.38 20.31 4.06
CA GLY A 347 -3.72 21.35 3.24
C GLY A 347 -3.93 21.15 1.75
N GLY A 348 -3.64 22.17 0.96
CA GLY A 348 -3.80 22.09 -0.50
C GLY A 348 -5.26 22.08 -1.01
N ASN A 349 -6.23 22.45 -0.16
CA ASN A 349 -7.63 22.69 -0.51
C ASN A 349 -7.88 24.19 -0.47
N SER A 350 -7.73 24.88 -1.59
CA SER A 350 -7.69 26.35 -1.67
C SER A 350 -8.97 27.04 -1.19
N ASN A 351 -10.13 26.36 -1.35
CA ASN A 351 -11.44 26.90 -0.99
C ASN A 351 -11.95 26.38 0.38
N LEU A 352 -11.12 25.62 1.10
CA LEU A 352 -11.41 25.15 2.45
C LEU A 352 -10.84 26.12 3.48
N CYS A 353 -11.62 26.43 4.51
CA CYS A 353 -11.15 27.28 5.60
C CYS A 353 -11.58 26.76 6.98
N TYR A 354 -11.00 27.27 8.05
CA TYR A 354 -11.35 26.89 9.42
C TYR A 354 -11.89 28.07 10.22
N ASN A 355 -12.84 27.80 11.10
CA ASN A 355 -13.37 28.81 12.02
C ASN A 355 -12.37 29.04 13.16
N HIS A 356 -11.81 30.27 13.24
CA HIS A 356 -10.79 30.63 14.22
C HIS A 356 -11.31 30.69 15.66
N SER A 357 -12.63 30.82 15.88
CA SER A 357 -13.23 30.75 17.22
C SER A 357 -13.31 29.31 17.76
N VAL A 358 -13.26 28.30 16.88
CA VAL A 358 -13.33 26.89 17.22
C VAL A 358 -11.92 26.25 17.22
N LEU A 359 -11.08 26.66 16.29
CA LEU A 359 -9.73 26.10 16.10
C LEU A 359 -8.66 27.19 16.28
N SER A 360 -7.70 26.93 17.13
CA SER A 360 -6.55 27.82 17.36
C SER A 360 -5.64 27.89 16.12
N SER A 361 -5.14 29.08 15.81
CA SER A 361 -4.13 29.29 14.76
C SER A 361 -2.79 28.55 15.01
N LYS A 362 -2.57 28.06 16.25
CA LYS A 362 -1.42 27.19 16.56
C LYS A 362 -1.45 25.85 15.85
N LEU A 363 -2.64 25.40 15.40
CA LEU A 363 -2.79 24.21 14.58
C LEU A 363 -2.42 24.60 13.12
N LYS A 364 -1.29 24.14 12.65
CA LYS A 364 -0.81 24.35 11.27
C LYS A 364 -1.60 23.44 10.33
N LEU A 365 -2.82 23.82 9.94
CA LEU A 365 -3.73 23.00 9.15
C LEU A 365 -3.47 23.07 7.63
N GLY A 366 -2.66 24.05 7.18
CA GLY A 366 -2.42 24.24 5.75
C GLY A 366 -3.61 24.82 4.96
N VAL A 367 -4.64 25.34 5.67
CA VAL A 367 -5.80 26.02 5.10
C VAL A 367 -5.99 27.40 5.78
N ALA A 368 -6.65 28.33 5.09
CA ALA A 368 -6.87 29.68 5.55
C ALA A 368 -7.91 29.75 6.70
N ARG A 369 -7.98 30.91 7.36
CA ARG A 369 -9.11 31.23 8.25
C ARG A 369 -10.34 31.55 7.40
N CYS A 370 -11.52 31.28 7.96
CA CYS A 370 -12.76 31.75 7.34
C CYS A 370 -13.05 33.21 7.70
N ASP A 371 -13.63 33.91 6.76
CA ASP A 371 -14.29 35.21 6.99
C ASP A 371 -15.69 34.99 7.63
N LYS A 372 -16.43 36.11 7.80
CA LYS A 372 -17.82 36.07 8.33
C LYS A 372 -18.83 35.34 7.42
N HIS A 373 -18.48 35.13 6.17
CA HIS A 373 -19.31 34.42 5.18
C HIS A 373 -18.89 32.94 5.00
N GLY A 374 -17.86 32.47 5.72
CA GLY A 374 -17.36 31.12 5.60
C GLY A 374 -16.45 30.89 4.40
N LEU A 375 -15.85 31.96 3.87
CA LEU A 375 -14.89 31.91 2.77
C LEU A 375 -13.45 32.06 3.30
N PRO A 376 -12.44 31.47 2.61
CA PRO A 376 -11.05 31.63 2.98
C PRO A 376 -10.60 33.10 2.90
N VAL A 377 -10.00 33.61 3.96
CA VAL A 377 -9.36 34.94 3.94
C VAL A 377 -8.05 34.84 3.16
N SER A 378 -7.95 35.61 2.07
CA SER A 378 -6.69 35.71 1.31
C SER A 378 -5.57 36.21 2.21
N PRO A 379 -4.35 35.65 2.18
CA PRO A 379 -3.22 36.22 2.90
C PRO A 379 -3.00 37.66 2.40
N PRO A 380 -2.64 38.61 3.29
CA PRO A 380 -2.29 39.96 2.86
C PRO A 380 -1.16 39.88 1.83
N PRO A 381 -1.18 40.72 0.78
CA PRO A 381 -0.11 40.75 -0.19
C PRO A 381 1.22 40.90 0.55
N SER A 382 2.18 40.05 0.24
CA SER A 382 3.54 40.17 0.77
C SER A 382 4.04 41.58 0.46
N LYS A 383 4.37 42.36 1.49
CA LYS A 383 5.09 43.61 1.29
C LYS A 383 6.42 43.23 0.65
N GLU A 384 6.52 43.42 -0.65
CA GLU A 384 7.83 43.54 -1.29
C GLU A 384 8.54 44.71 -0.61
N SER A 385 9.67 44.42 -0.01
CA SER A 385 10.56 45.41 0.54
C SER A 385 11.10 46.26 -0.64
N SER A 386 10.40 47.36 -0.96
CA SER A 386 10.98 48.42 -1.78
C SER A 386 12.01 49.10 -0.90
N ALA A 387 13.26 48.82 -1.21
CA ALA A 387 14.39 49.59 -0.74
C ALA A 387 14.32 51.01 -1.25
N ASP A 388 14.53 51.94 -0.34
CA ASP A 388 14.68 53.36 -0.51
C ASP A 388 15.43 53.79 -1.77
N SER A 389 14.84 54.74 -2.49
CA SER A 389 15.60 55.81 -3.14
C SER A 389 14.81 57.10 -3.01
N GLN A 390 15.26 57.93 -2.08
CA GLN A 390 14.89 59.37 -1.99
C GLN A 390 15.31 60.08 -3.26
N SER A 391 14.42 60.92 -3.81
CA SER A 391 14.76 62.21 -4.38
C SER A 391 13.51 63.08 -4.51
N ASP A 392 13.50 64.07 -3.75
CA ASP A 392 13.17 65.47 -3.68
C ASP A 392 12.22 66.10 -4.74
N SER A 393 11.26 66.86 -4.16
CA SER A 393 10.68 68.15 -4.55
C SER A 393 9.93 68.31 -5.90
N SER A 394 8.70 68.69 -5.85
CA SER A 394 8.14 70.04 -5.88
C SER A 394 6.67 70.06 -6.22
N ASP A 395 6.00 70.88 -5.48
CA ASP A 395 4.73 71.53 -5.56
C ASP A 395 4.25 71.90 -6.96
N TYR A 396 2.93 71.68 -7.26
CA TYR A 396 2.00 72.68 -7.85
C TYR A 396 0.59 72.12 -7.84
N ASN A 397 -0.34 72.90 -7.25
CA ASN A 397 -1.79 72.79 -7.37
C ASN A 397 -2.25 73.01 -8.82
N ASP A 398 -3.30 72.33 -9.27
CA ASP A 398 -4.44 72.96 -9.92
C ASP A 398 -5.66 72.07 -9.98
N GLU A 399 -6.82 72.70 -9.92
CA GLU A 399 -8.17 72.15 -9.93
C GLU A 399 -8.61 71.78 -11.37
N GLY A 400 -9.60 70.87 -11.49
CA GLY A 400 -10.39 70.82 -12.75
C GLY A 400 -10.98 69.44 -13.11
N ASP A 401 -12.13 69.24 -12.62
CA ASP A 401 -13.38 68.63 -13.14
C ASP A 401 -13.37 67.86 -14.50
N THR A 402 -14.26 66.86 -14.51
CA THR A 402 -14.99 66.18 -15.57
C THR A 402 -14.57 64.77 -16.01
N SER A 403 -15.49 63.89 -15.61
CA SER A 403 -15.94 62.62 -16.24
C SER A 403 -15.32 62.20 -17.58
N ASN A 404 -14.80 60.93 -17.59
CA ASN A 404 -15.22 59.99 -18.64
C ASN A 404 -14.80 58.55 -18.31
N LYS A 405 -15.81 57.67 -18.29
CA LYS A 405 -15.72 56.21 -18.21
C LYS A 405 -14.99 55.67 -19.45
N LYS A 406 -13.88 55.02 -19.29
CA LYS A 406 -13.29 54.13 -20.29
C LYS A 406 -12.98 52.76 -19.67
N GLU A 407 -13.75 51.78 -20.08
CA GLU A 407 -13.45 50.36 -19.88
C GLU A 407 -12.11 50.03 -20.56
N SER A 408 -11.12 49.58 -19.78
CA SER A 408 -9.88 49.05 -20.32
C SER A 408 -9.91 47.52 -20.25
N HIS A 409 -10.09 46.90 -21.40
CA HIS A 409 -9.79 45.49 -21.60
C HIS A 409 -8.29 45.25 -21.34
N HIS A 410 -7.94 44.54 -20.25
CA HIS A 410 -6.59 44.04 -20.02
C HIS A 410 -6.41 42.75 -20.83
N GLY A 411 -5.73 42.84 -21.95
CA GLY A 411 -5.19 41.67 -22.65
C GLY A 411 -4.04 40.99 -21.83
N PRO A 412 -3.73 39.73 -22.11
CA PRO A 412 -2.71 39.00 -21.36
C PRO A 412 -1.33 39.67 -21.47
N SER A 413 -0.58 39.66 -20.38
CA SER A 413 0.73 40.29 -20.29
C SER A 413 1.69 39.75 -21.37
N LYS A 414 2.61 40.60 -21.87
CA LYS A 414 3.60 40.24 -22.91
C LYS A 414 4.46 38.99 -22.50
N VAL A 415 4.63 38.75 -21.23
CA VAL A 415 5.35 37.56 -20.71
C VAL A 415 4.55 36.28 -20.94
N VAL A 416 3.22 36.30 -20.69
CA VAL A 416 2.35 35.12 -20.91
C VAL A 416 2.26 34.81 -22.41
N LEU A 417 2.20 35.84 -23.28
CA LEU A 417 2.19 35.68 -24.73
C LEU A 417 3.52 35.06 -25.24
N GLY A 418 4.67 35.46 -24.67
CA GLY A 418 5.98 34.93 -25.04
C GLY A 418 6.13 33.44 -24.68
N PHE A 419 5.65 33.02 -23.51
CA PHE A 419 5.66 31.60 -23.12
C PHE A 419 4.74 30.73 -23.99
N ALA A 420 3.54 31.22 -24.33
CA ALA A 420 2.60 30.50 -25.20
C ALA A 420 3.16 30.29 -26.62
N ILE A 421 3.84 31.27 -27.20
CA ILE A 421 4.47 31.17 -28.51
C ILE A 421 5.69 30.24 -28.45
N GLY A 422 6.50 30.28 -27.38
CA GLY A 422 7.66 29.42 -27.19
C GLY A 422 7.28 27.95 -27.11
N ILE A 423 6.25 27.60 -26.34
CA ILE A 423 5.78 26.20 -26.20
C ILE A 423 5.20 25.69 -27.51
N SER A 424 4.44 26.52 -28.23
CA SER A 424 3.85 26.17 -29.53
C SER A 424 4.93 25.85 -30.57
N SER A 425 6.02 26.63 -30.64
CA SER A 425 7.10 26.36 -31.58
C SER A 425 7.90 25.08 -31.25
N ILE A 426 8.11 24.75 -29.99
CA ILE A 426 8.76 23.51 -29.59
C ILE A 426 7.91 22.29 -29.95
N VAL A 427 6.61 22.33 -29.71
CA VAL A 427 5.69 21.25 -30.08
C VAL A 427 5.68 21.06 -31.60
N PHE A 428 5.65 22.14 -32.38
CA PHE A 428 5.70 22.07 -33.85
C PHE A 428 7.01 21.43 -34.35
N LEU A 429 8.13 21.76 -33.72
CA LEU A 429 9.44 21.23 -34.07
C LEU A 429 9.54 19.72 -33.77
N ILE A 430 8.99 19.27 -32.63
CA ILE A 430 8.94 17.85 -32.27
C ILE A 430 8.07 17.06 -33.25
N VAL A 431 6.89 17.57 -33.59
CA VAL A 431 5.98 16.92 -34.56
C VAL A 431 6.64 16.85 -35.94
N PHE A 432 7.31 17.91 -36.37
CA PHE A 432 8.05 17.93 -37.64
C PHE A 432 9.18 16.91 -37.69
N LEU A 433 9.97 16.79 -36.62
CA LEU A 433 11.02 15.78 -36.52
C LEU A 433 10.48 14.33 -36.53
N ILE A 434 9.33 14.09 -35.90
CA ILE A 434 8.66 12.79 -35.92
C ILE A 434 8.17 12.46 -37.34
N LEU A 435 7.63 13.44 -38.06
CA LEU A 435 7.18 13.24 -39.45
C LEU A 435 8.35 13.02 -40.39
N LEU A 436 9.48 13.76 -40.22
CA LEU A 436 10.70 13.50 -40.98
C LEU A 436 11.28 12.10 -40.73
N ALA A 437 11.31 11.66 -39.48
CA ALA A 437 11.78 10.32 -39.12
C ALA A 437 10.88 9.19 -39.69
N LYS A 438 9.59 9.45 -39.90
CA LYS A 438 8.68 8.54 -40.61
C LYS A 438 8.84 8.53 -42.12
N TRP A 439 9.30 9.65 -42.70
CA TRP A 439 9.48 9.76 -44.15
C TRP A 439 10.83 9.19 -44.64
N CYS A 440 11.81 9.12 -43.73
CA CYS A 440 13.13 8.48 -43.99
C CYS A 440 13.18 6.99 -43.65
N ARG A 441 12.06 6.37 -43.37
CA ARG A 441 11.92 4.92 -43.14
C ARG A 441 11.02 4.31 -44.21
#